data_36d9d50b35abf054169e0ac6da9f9e52
#
_entry.id   36d9d50b35abf054169e0ac6da9f9e52
#
_cell.length_a   1.000
_cell.length_b   1.000
_cell.length_c   1.000
_cell.angle_alpha   90.00
_cell.angle_beta   90.00
_cell.angle_gamma   90.00
#
_symmetry.space_group_name_H-M   'P 1'
#
loop_
_entity.id
_entity.type
_entity.pdbx_description
1 polymer ?
#
loop_
_entity_poly.entity_id
_entity_poly.type
_entity_poly.pdbx_seq_one_letter_code
_entity_poly.pdbx_strand_id
1 'polypeptide(L)'
;MKRVLIANRGEIAIRVIRACRDHGLESVAVYSEEDRDAIHTKSADFAFSLNGTTATQTYLDISKIIAAAKISGADAVHPGYGFLSERADFAQAVIDAGLIWIGPPPAAISALGDKVSARRIAAKAGAPLVAGTKDPVAGHEEVLAFAKEHGLPVAIKAAFGGGGRGLKVAHTMEEIPELFASAVREAISGFGRGECFVERYLDKPRHVETQVLVDQHGNAVVVSTRDCSLQRRHQKLVEEAPAPFLTDAQNEELYRSSKAIMKEAGYVGAGTCEFLVGNDGTISFLEVNTRLQVEHPVSEEVTGIDLVREQFRIAMGESIGFGDPVIRGHSIEFRINGEDPGRSFLPAPGRITKWNLPTGPGVRVDAGFKSGDTIGGNFDSLLAKLIVTGATRKEAIERARRALAEFEVDGLATAIPFHRAILQDPAFTEEFRVYTSYIENEFKNEIPAFVQSVIPLTTRVAAENLVAEVNGKRFEVKIHTPEPVVKRHRAKESKIGSAGGSGLTSPMQGTVVKVAVEVGQVVEAGDLIIVLEAMKMEQPLIAHRSGTITNLTAVIGETVASGTVLCDIIDA
;
A
#
# COMPACT_ATOMS: atom_id res chain seq x y z
N MET A 1 -17.38 -25.71 6.06
CA MET A 1 -17.55 -24.28 5.67
C MET A 1 -18.54 -24.19 4.53
N LYS A 2 -19.54 -23.30 4.66
CA LYS A 2 -20.59 -23.11 3.64
C LYS A 2 -20.74 -21.64 3.26
N ARG A 3 -20.58 -20.73 4.22
CA ARG A 3 -20.79 -19.30 4.01
C ARG A 3 -19.69 -18.49 4.68
N VAL A 4 -18.97 -17.69 3.90
CA VAL A 4 -17.81 -16.91 4.34
C VAL A 4 -18.17 -15.44 4.44
N LEU A 5 -18.05 -14.84 5.65
CA LEU A 5 -18.04 -13.40 5.78
C LEU A 5 -16.66 -12.86 5.44
N ILE A 6 -16.62 -11.84 4.58
CA ILE A 6 -15.39 -11.17 4.13
C ILE A 6 -15.27 -9.86 4.91
N ALA A 7 -14.38 -9.84 5.91
CA ALA A 7 -14.18 -8.69 6.79
C ALA A 7 -13.27 -7.64 6.13
N ASN A 8 -13.60 -7.26 4.90
CA ASN A 8 -12.81 -6.33 4.08
C ASN A 8 -13.67 -5.66 3.01
N ARG A 9 -13.07 -4.81 2.18
CA ARG A 9 -13.70 -4.02 1.12
C ARG A 9 -12.88 -4.02 -0.18
N GLY A 10 -13.39 -3.35 -1.19
CA GLY A 10 -12.65 -3.05 -2.42
C GLY A 10 -12.27 -4.29 -3.21
N GLU A 11 -11.11 -4.26 -3.83
CA GLU A 11 -10.67 -5.31 -4.75
C GLU A 11 -10.43 -6.66 -4.05
N ILE A 12 -9.92 -6.65 -2.80
CA ILE A 12 -9.67 -7.90 -2.07
C ILE A 12 -10.98 -8.59 -1.67
N ALA A 13 -12.01 -7.83 -1.33
CA ALA A 13 -13.33 -8.42 -1.06
C ALA A 13 -13.88 -9.10 -2.32
N ILE A 14 -13.73 -8.46 -3.50
CA ILE A 14 -14.13 -9.06 -4.79
C ILE A 14 -13.30 -10.31 -5.09
N ARG A 15 -11.98 -10.27 -4.83
CA ARG A 15 -11.10 -11.42 -5.01
C ARG A 15 -11.55 -12.63 -4.18
N VAL A 16 -11.88 -12.40 -2.91
CA VAL A 16 -12.37 -13.46 -2.01
C VAL A 16 -13.76 -13.93 -2.42
N ILE A 17 -14.69 -13.04 -2.83
CA ILE A 17 -16.01 -13.40 -3.37
C ILE A 17 -15.89 -14.33 -4.57
N ARG A 18 -14.97 -14.04 -5.50
CA ARG A 18 -14.70 -14.90 -6.67
C ARG A 18 -14.21 -16.29 -6.24
N ALA A 19 -13.26 -16.34 -5.30
CA ALA A 19 -12.76 -17.61 -4.76
C ALA A 19 -13.87 -18.42 -4.04
N CYS A 20 -14.79 -17.76 -3.31
CA CYS A 20 -15.95 -18.41 -2.73
C CYS A 20 -16.80 -19.09 -3.80
N ARG A 21 -17.14 -18.37 -4.88
CA ARG A 21 -17.91 -18.93 -6.01
C ARG A 21 -17.24 -20.12 -6.64
N ASP A 22 -15.93 -19.99 -6.95
CA ASP A 22 -15.14 -21.04 -7.57
C ASP A 22 -15.00 -22.28 -6.68
N HIS A 23 -15.15 -22.10 -5.36
CA HIS A 23 -15.12 -23.18 -4.38
C HIS A 23 -16.52 -23.70 -3.98
N GLY A 24 -17.59 -23.11 -4.52
CA GLY A 24 -18.98 -23.48 -4.19
C GLY A 24 -19.44 -22.99 -2.82
N LEU A 25 -18.85 -21.91 -2.30
CA LEU A 25 -19.20 -21.29 -1.02
C LEU A 25 -20.05 -20.03 -1.26
N GLU A 26 -20.97 -19.75 -0.34
CA GLU A 26 -21.67 -18.47 -0.30
C GLU A 26 -20.81 -17.38 0.32
N SER A 27 -20.93 -16.16 -0.19
CA SER A 27 -20.15 -14.99 0.23
C SER A 27 -21.03 -13.94 0.93
N VAL A 28 -20.52 -13.37 2.02
CA VAL A 28 -21.14 -12.25 2.73
C VAL A 28 -20.19 -11.07 2.73
N ALA A 29 -20.58 -9.98 2.08
CA ALA A 29 -19.88 -8.71 2.15
C ALA A 29 -20.36 -7.88 3.35
N VAL A 30 -19.46 -7.09 3.93
CA VAL A 30 -19.79 -6.02 4.87
C VAL A 30 -19.42 -4.68 4.25
N TYR A 31 -20.10 -3.59 4.64
CA TYR A 31 -19.86 -2.29 4.05
C TYR A 31 -20.09 -1.11 4.99
N SER A 32 -19.27 -0.05 4.81
CA SER A 32 -19.50 1.29 5.35
C SER A 32 -20.56 2.02 4.52
N GLU A 33 -21.10 3.14 5.01
CA GLU A 33 -22.05 3.94 4.23
C GLU A 33 -21.47 4.44 2.89
N GLU A 34 -20.17 4.72 2.82
CA GLU A 34 -19.50 5.09 1.57
C GLU A 34 -19.45 3.93 0.57
N ASP A 35 -19.38 2.70 1.05
CA ASP A 35 -19.27 1.49 0.22
C ASP A 35 -20.63 0.85 -0.10
N ARG A 36 -21.77 1.47 0.29
CA ARG A 36 -23.11 0.92 0.09
C ARG A 36 -23.36 0.45 -1.35
N ASP A 37 -22.92 1.21 -2.32
CA ASP A 37 -23.08 0.95 -3.75
C ASP A 37 -21.83 0.37 -4.42
N ALA A 38 -20.79 0.05 -3.67
CA ALA A 38 -19.54 -0.51 -4.16
C ALA A 38 -19.74 -1.86 -4.87
N ILE A 39 -18.81 -2.23 -5.73
CA ILE A 39 -18.89 -3.46 -6.52
C ILE A 39 -18.96 -4.69 -5.62
N HIS A 40 -18.17 -4.75 -4.54
CA HIS A 40 -18.12 -5.92 -3.67
C HIS A 40 -19.46 -6.20 -2.97
N THR A 41 -20.24 -5.16 -2.61
CA THR A 41 -21.57 -5.33 -2.00
C THR A 41 -22.58 -5.93 -2.97
N LYS A 42 -22.44 -5.59 -4.28
CA LYS A 42 -23.32 -6.09 -5.36
C LYS A 42 -22.86 -7.45 -5.90
N SER A 43 -21.61 -7.81 -5.65
CA SER A 43 -21.02 -9.06 -6.13
C SER A 43 -21.20 -10.23 -5.17
N ALA A 44 -21.31 -9.97 -3.87
CA ALA A 44 -21.54 -10.99 -2.86
C ALA A 44 -22.97 -11.53 -2.91
N ASP A 45 -23.17 -12.74 -2.38
CA ASP A 45 -24.51 -13.34 -2.27
C ASP A 45 -25.36 -12.61 -1.22
N PHE A 46 -24.71 -12.09 -0.16
CA PHE A 46 -25.33 -11.26 0.89
C PHE A 46 -24.45 -10.06 1.21
N ALA A 47 -25.06 -8.94 1.63
CA ALA A 47 -24.33 -7.75 2.06
C ALA A 47 -24.97 -7.11 3.30
N PHE A 48 -24.15 -6.73 4.28
CA PHE A 48 -24.60 -6.15 5.56
C PHE A 48 -23.90 -4.83 5.85
N SER A 49 -24.69 -3.82 6.23
CA SER A 49 -24.16 -2.53 6.65
C SER A 49 -23.51 -2.62 8.04
N LEU A 50 -22.34 -2.00 8.18
CA LEU A 50 -21.67 -1.82 9.47
C LEU A 50 -22.08 -0.51 10.16
N ASN A 51 -22.96 0.28 9.56
CA ASN A 51 -23.47 1.55 10.10
C ASN A 51 -22.36 2.49 10.57
N GLY A 52 -21.82 3.28 9.66
CA GLY A 52 -20.74 4.22 9.88
C GLY A 52 -19.98 4.56 8.59
N THR A 53 -19.13 5.58 8.63
CA THR A 53 -18.42 6.09 7.45
C THR A 53 -16.91 5.84 7.54
N THR A 54 -16.32 5.93 8.73
CA THR A 54 -14.87 5.75 8.91
C THR A 54 -14.50 4.29 9.17
N ALA A 55 -13.23 3.96 8.96
CA ALA A 55 -12.69 2.62 9.24
C ALA A 55 -12.91 2.20 10.71
N THR A 56 -12.68 3.11 11.65
CA THR A 56 -12.85 2.87 13.10
C THR A 56 -14.30 2.55 13.47
N GLN A 57 -15.25 3.20 12.79
CA GLN A 57 -16.68 2.96 13.02
C GLN A 57 -17.19 1.69 12.35
N THR A 58 -16.42 1.08 11.44
CA THR A 58 -16.88 0.01 10.54
C THR A 58 -15.91 -1.17 10.52
N TYR A 59 -14.99 -1.21 9.56
CA TYR A 59 -14.10 -2.35 9.30
C TYR A 59 -13.09 -2.65 10.43
N LEU A 60 -12.89 -1.73 11.38
CA LEU A 60 -12.08 -1.93 12.58
C LEU A 60 -12.91 -2.24 13.85
N ASP A 61 -14.24 -2.32 13.72
CA ASP A 61 -15.15 -2.67 14.82
C ASP A 61 -15.41 -4.18 14.84
N ILE A 62 -14.69 -4.89 15.71
CA ILE A 62 -14.79 -6.34 15.88
C ILE A 62 -16.23 -6.76 16.20
N SER A 63 -16.92 -6.02 17.06
CA SER A 63 -18.27 -6.35 17.52
C SER A 63 -19.27 -6.33 16.37
N LYS A 64 -19.19 -5.33 15.49
CA LYS A 64 -20.04 -5.22 14.31
C LYS A 64 -19.79 -6.31 13.29
N ILE A 65 -18.51 -6.68 13.07
CA ILE A 65 -18.15 -7.77 12.16
C ILE A 65 -18.71 -9.10 12.67
N ILE A 66 -18.53 -9.41 13.97
CA ILE A 66 -19.07 -10.63 14.58
C ILE A 66 -20.61 -10.65 14.55
N ALA A 67 -21.26 -9.51 14.82
CA ALA A 67 -22.72 -9.40 14.72
C ALA A 67 -23.21 -9.65 13.29
N ALA A 68 -22.56 -9.08 12.28
CA ALA A 68 -22.87 -9.31 10.87
C ALA A 68 -22.70 -10.79 10.50
N ALA A 69 -21.64 -11.47 10.97
CA ALA A 69 -21.42 -12.90 10.74
C ALA A 69 -22.56 -13.75 11.32
N LYS A 70 -22.97 -13.48 12.56
CA LYS A 70 -24.08 -14.20 13.22
C LYS A 70 -25.43 -13.96 12.50
N ILE A 71 -25.75 -12.72 12.16
CA ILE A 71 -27.02 -12.36 11.50
C ILE A 71 -27.09 -12.95 10.08
N SER A 72 -25.98 -12.97 9.37
CA SER A 72 -25.92 -13.52 8.01
C SER A 72 -25.91 -15.06 7.97
N GLY A 73 -25.71 -15.71 9.12
CA GLY A 73 -25.51 -17.15 9.21
C GLY A 73 -24.20 -17.62 8.56
N ALA A 74 -23.18 -16.75 8.51
CA ALA A 74 -21.83 -17.14 8.11
C ALA A 74 -21.25 -18.14 9.12
N ASP A 75 -20.51 -19.13 8.63
CA ASP A 75 -19.80 -20.12 9.45
C ASP A 75 -18.28 -19.93 9.41
N ALA A 76 -17.80 -18.99 8.61
CA ALA A 76 -16.38 -18.64 8.50
C ALA A 76 -16.17 -17.15 8.27
N VAL A 77 -14.97 -16.65 8.63
CA VAL A 77 -14.56 -15.26 8.39
C VAL A 77 -13.20 -15.22 7.70
N HIS A 78 -13.13 -14.52 6.56
CA HIS A 78 -11.89 -14.21 5.85
C HIS A 78 -11.53 -12.75 6.07
N PRO A 79 -10.36 -12.42 6.63
CA PRO A 79 -9.98 -11.03 6.95
C PRO A 79 -9.47 -10.23 5.75
N GLY A 80 -9.11 -10.88 4.64
CA GLY A 80 -8.35 -10.23 3.56
C GLY A 80 -6.96 -9.78 4.02
N TYR A 81 -6.62 -8.53 3.75
CA TYR A 81 -5.42 -7.85 4.24
C TYR A 81 -5.74 -6.45 4.77
N GLY A 82 -4.85 -5.87 5.59
CA GLY A 82 -5.13 -4.60 6.27
C GLY A 82 -6.23 -4.74 7.33
N PHE A 83 -6.79 -3.64 7.80
CA PHE A 83 -7.81 -3.59 8.86
C PHE A 83 -7.51 -4.53 10.05
N LEU A 84 -8.31 -5.56 10.23
CA LEU A 84 -8.22 -6.50 11.35
C LEU A 84 -7.43 -7.78 11.03
N SER A 85 -6.85 -7.91 9.83
CA SER A 85 -6.23 -9.16 9.38
C SER A 85 -5.02 -9.63 10.20
N GLU A 86 -4.32 -8.70 10.86
CA GLU A 86 -3.16 -8.99 11.74
C GLU A 86 -3.46 -8.74 13.22
N ARG A 87 -4.75 -8.75 13.59
CA ARG A 87 -5.23 -8.55 14.96
C ARG A 87 -5.56 -9.88 15.63
N ALA A 88 -4.71 -10.29 16.59
CA ALA A 88 -4.89 -11.52 17.34
C ALA A 88 -6.21 -11.56 18.13
N ASP A 89 -6.63 -10.42 18.68
CA ASP A 89 -7.91 -10.28 19.37
C ASP A 89 -9.12 -10.47 18.46
N PHE A 90 -9.02 -10.03 17.19
CA PHE A 90 -10.07 -10.31 16.20
C PHE A 90 -10.13 -11.79 15.83
N ALA A 91 -8.99 -12.41 15.55
CA ALA A 91 -8.93 -13.84 15.27
C ALA A 91 -9.53 -14.66 16.44
N GLN A 92 -9.19 -14.30 17.68
CA GLN A 92 -9.74 -14.93 18.87
C GLN A 92 -11.24 -14.70 18.99
N ALA A 93 -11.74 -13.48 18.76
CA ALA A 93 -13.17 -13.18 18.81
C ALA A 93 -13.99 -13.97 17.79
N VAL A 94 -13.44 -14.23 16.59
CA VAL A 94 -14.06 -15.09 15.57
C VAL A 94 -14.16 -16.52 16.08
N ILE A 95 -13.08 -17.06 16.64
CA ILE A 95 -13.04 -18.43 17.21
C ILE A 95 -14.01 -18.56 18.39
N ASP A 96 -14.01 -17.61 19.32
CA ASP A 96 -14.89 -17.58 20.49
C ASP A 96 -16.38 -17.48 20.10
N ALA A 97 -16.66 -16.88 18.94
CA ALA A 97 -18.01 -16.84 18.37
C ALA A 97 -18.44 -18.17 17.73
N GLY A 98 -17.60 -19.21 17.73
CA GLY A 98 -17.86 -20.52 17.12
C GLY A 98 -17.73 -20.52 15.58
N LEU A 99 -17.02 -19.53 15.01
CA LEU A 99 -16.81 -19.37 13.57
C LEU A 99 -15.42 -19.88 13.18
N ILE A 100 -15.29 -20.36 11.94
CA ILE A 100 -13.99 -20.73 11.36
C ILE A 100 -13.22 -19.46 11.04
N TRP A 101 -12.04 -19.30 11.64
CA TRP A 101 -11.09 -18.25 11.28
C TRP A 101 -10.24 -18.70 10.10
N ILE A 102 -10.27 -17.95 8.99
CA ILE A 102 -9.45 -18.23 7.81
C ILE A 102 -8.17 -17.38 7.90
N GLY A 103 -7.20 -17.91 8.62
CA GLY A 103 -5.95 -17.22 8.91
C GLY A 103 -5.13 -17.96 9.97
N PRO A 104 -3.97 -17.39 10.36
CA PRO A 104 -3.10 -18.02 11.35
C PRO A 104 -3.69 -18.00 12.78
N PRO A 105 -3.23 -18.88 13.66
CA PRO A 105 -3.65 -18.88 15.06
C PRO A 105 -3.35 -17.53 15.74
N PRO A 106 -4.20 -17.05 16.68
CA PRO A 106 -3.97 -15.80 17.41
C PRO A 106 -2.58 -15.70 18.06
N ALA A 107 -2.06 -16.82 18.59
CA ALA A 107 -0.74 -16.89 19.19
C ALA A 107 0.38 -16.61 18.17
N ALA A 108 0.25 -17.14 16.95
CA ALA A 108 1.22 -16.88 15.86
C ALA A 108 1.15 -15.43 15.39
N ILE A 109 -0.05 -14.84 15.27
CA ILE A 109 -0.22 -13.42 14.96
C ILE A 109 0.49 -12.56 16.00
N SER A 110 0.26 -12.80 17.29
CA SER A 110 0.89 -12.04 18.38
C SER A 110 2.42 -12.21 18.40
N ALA A 111 2.91 -13.44 18.22
CA ALA A 111 4.33 -13.76 18.31
C ALA A 111 5.14 -13.16 17.15
N LEU A 112 4.56 -13.14 15.94
CA LEU A 112 5.23 -12.63 14.72
C LEU A 112 4.95 -11.15 14.47
N GLY A 113 3.85 -10.60 15.01
CA GLY A 113 3.54 -9.16 14.94
C GLY A 113 4.39 -8.30 15.87
N ASP A 114 4.95 -8.87 16.94
CA ASP A 114 5.95 -8.20 17.79
C ASP A 114 7.35 -8.35 17.19
N LYS A 115 7.98 -7.23 16.81
CA LYS A 115 9.28 -7.23 16.11
C LYS A 115 10.40 -7.93 16.88
N VAL A 116 10.44 -7.79 18.20
CA VAL A 116 11.46 -8.42 19.05
C VAL A 116 11.24 -9.93 19.10
N SER A 117 9.99 -10.34 19.31
CA SER A 117 9.61 -11.76 19.30
C SER A 117 9.86 -12.40 17.93
N ALA A 118 9.48 -11.74 16.83
CA ALA A 118 9.70 -12.22 15.48
C ALA A 118 11.20 -12.44 15.17
N ARG A 119 12.06 -11.48 15.54
CA ARG A 119 13.53 -11.63 15.40
C ARG A 119 14.10 -12.78 16.25
N ARG A 120 13.56 -12.99 17.46
CA ARG A 120 13.95 -14.12 18.33
C ARG A 120 13.54 -15.45 17.72
N ILE A 121 12.34 -15.54 17.13
CA ILE A 121 11.87 -16.72 16.41
C ILE A 121 12.77 -16.98 15.20
N ALA A 122 13.06 -15.95 14.40
CA ALA A 122 13.94 -16.04 13.25
C ALA A 122 15.35 -16.51 13.63
N ALA A 123 15.93 -15.96 14.69
CA ALA A 123 17.24 -16.38 15.20
C ALA A 123 17.22 -17.86 15.64
N LYS A 124 16.18 -18.31 16.34
CA LYS A 124 16.01 -19.71 16.77
C LYS A 124 15.83 -20.64 15.58
N ALA A 125 15.16 -20.19 14.52
CA ALA A 125 15.01 -20.91 13.27
C ALA A 125 16.28 -20.91 12.41
N GLY A 126 17.35 -20.23 12.84
CA GLY A 126 18.60 -20.10 12.09
C GLY A 126 18.46 -19.25 10.83
N ALA A 127 17.49 -18.34 10.78
CA ALA A 127 17.34 -17.42 9.66
C ALA A 127 18.46 -16.35 9.67
N PRO A 128 18.90 -15.86 8.50
CA PRO A 128 19.92 -14.84 8.43
C PRO A 128 19.40 -13.53 9.02
N LEU A 129 20.18 -12.94 9.90
CA LEU A 129 19.95 -11.64 10.52
C LEU A 129 21.21 -10.82 10.38
N VAL A 130 21.07 -9.54 10.05
CA VAL A 130 22.22 -8.64 10.18
C VAL A 130 22.67 -8.59 11.63
N ALA A 131 24.00 -8.49 11.83
CA ALA A 131 24.57 -8.30 13.15
C ALA A 131 23.91 -7.12 13.86
N GLY A 132 23.62 -7.26 15.13
CA GLY A 132 23.00 -6.24 15.96
C GLY A 132 23.25 -6.51 17.44
N THR A 133 23.22 -5.45 18.24
CA THR A 133 23.37 -5.55 19.69
C THR A 133 22.10 -6.18 20.29
N LYS A 134 22.28 -7.02 21.30
CA LYS A 134 21.17 -7.66 22.02
C LYS A 134 20.54 -6.68 23.03
N ASP A 135 21.39 -5.85 23.61
CA ASP A 135 21.04 -4.86 24.62
C ASP A 135 21.29 -3.45 24.08
N PRO A 136 20.65 -2.41 24.65
CA PRO A 136 20.98 -1.05 24.33
C PRO A 136 22.44 -0.75 24.60
N VAL A 137 23.09 0.01 23.69
CA VAL A 137 24.48 0.41 23.87
C VAL A 137 24.59 1.56 24.88
N ALA A 138 25.62 1.50 25.74
CA ALA A 138 25.84 2.50 26.79
C ALA A 138 26.43 3.80 26.24
N GLY A 139 27.18 3.76 25.14
CA GLY A 139 27.86 4.91 24.56
C GLY A 139 28.32 4.69 23.13
N HIS A 140 28.84 5.76 22.53
CA HIS A 140 29.35 5.70 21.14
C HIS A 140 30.59 4.80 21.01
N GLU A 141 31.32 4.54 22.10
CA GLU A 141 32.48 3.63 22.11
C GLU A 141 32.05 2.19 21.78
N GLU A 142 30.89 1.74 22.30
CA GLU A 142 30.34 0.42 21.96
C GLU A 142 29.89 0.38 20.49
N VAL A 143 29.36 1.49 19.96
CA VAL A 143 29.01 1.61 18.53
C VAL A 143 30.26 1.52 17.66
N LEU A 144 31.35 2.20 18.04
CA LEU A 144 32.63 2.12 17.35
C LEU A 144 33.21 0.70 17.39
N ALA A 145 33.13 0.01 18.53
CA ALA A 145 33.59 -1.38 18.67
C ALA A 145 32.75 -2.30 17.76
N PHE A 146 31.43 -2.15 17.75
CA PHE A 146 30.53 -2.88 16.89
C PHE A 146 30.82 -2.66 15.39
N ALA A 147 31.05 -1.40 14.98
CA ALA A 147 31.37 -1.05 13.60
C ALA A 147 32.74 -1.61 13.16
N LYS A 148 33.72 -1.68 14.07
CA LYS A 148 35.04 -2.33 13.80
C LYS A 148 34.90 -3.82 13.59
N GLU A 149 34.04 -4.51 14.33
CA GLU A 149 33.83 -5.96 14.25
C GLU A 149 32.97 -6.36 13.06
N HIS A 150 31.87 -5.62 12.80
CA HIS A 150 30.86 -6.03 11.82
C HIS A 150 30.89 -5.22 10.53
N GLY A 151 31.71 -4.17 10.43
CA GLY A 151 31.83 -3.29 9.27
C GLY A 151 30.81 -2.14 9.27
N LEU A 152 31.05 -1.20 8.36
CA LEU A 152 30.16 -0.06 8.06
C LEU A 152 29.33 -0.34 6.79
N PRO A 153 28.21 0.36 6.60
CA PRO A 153 27.57 1.31 7.51
C PRO A 153 26.84 0.64 8.68
N VAL A 154 26.63 1.40 9.77
CA VAL A 154 25.86 0.94 10.94
C VAL A 154 24.67 1.86 11.20
N ALA A 155 23.57 1.27 11.61
CA ALA A 155 22.36 1.98 12.02
C ALA A 155 22.29 2.06 13.54
N ILE A 156 22.10 3.27 14.06
CA ILE A 156 21.83 3.55 15.47
C ILE A 156 20.34 3.84 15.60
N LYS A 157 19.62 3.01 16.34
CA LYS A 157 18.16 3.03 16.44
C LYS A 157 17.68 3.25 17.86
N ALA A 158 16.80 4.21 18.07
CA ALA A 158 16.11 4.36 19.35
C ALA A 158 15.27 3.12 19.67
N ALA A 159 15.34 2.63 20.92
CA ALA A 159 14.64 1.41 21.37
C ALA A 159 13.12 1.50 21.20
N PHE A 160 12.55 2.69 21.34
CA PHE A 160 11.11 2.97 21.27
C PHE A 160 10.71 3.75 20.01
N GLY A 161 11.63 3.90 19.03
CA GLY A 161 11.41 4.58 17.76
C GLY A 161 10.59 3.75 16.76
N GLY A 162 9.81 4.45 15.94
CA GLY A 162 9.06 3.84 14.83
C GLY A 162 8.98 4.79 13.63
N GLY A 163 8.75 4.27 12.43
CA GLY A 163 8.59 5.08 11.21
C GLY A 163 9.82 5.90 10.80
N GLY A 164 11.03 5.42 11.13
CA GLY A 164 12.29 6.12 10.82
C GLY A 164 12.73 7.19 11.82
N ARG A 165 11.91 7.53 12.81
CA ARG A 165 12.30 8.45 13.88
C ARG A 165 13.27 7.79 14.86
N GLY A 166 14.36 8.51 15.19
CA GLY A 166 15.43 8.00 16.05
C GLY A 166 16.33 6.98 15.36
N LEU A 167 16.34 6.95 14.02
CA LEU A 167 17.29 6.19 13.19
C LEU A 167 18.37 7.14 12.65
N LYS A 168 19.64 6.82 12.91
CA LYS A 168 20.80 7.48 12.32
C LYS A 168 21.69 6.42 11.66
N VAL A 169 22.21 6.70 10.48
CA VAL A 169 23.10 5.80 9.76
C VAL A 169 24.47 6.45 9.68
N ALA A 170 25.48 5.77 10.22
CA ALA A 170 26.88 6.16 10.15
C ALA A 170 27.57 5.39 9.02
N HIS A 171 28.10 6.10 8.05
CA HIS A 171 28.87 5.55 6.93
C HIS A 171 30.37 5.55 7.20
N THR A 172 30.84 6.36 8.15
CA THR A 172 32.25 6.43 8.58
C THR A 172 32.36 6.32 10.10
N MET A 173 33.55 5.97 10.59
CA MET A 173 33.81 5.87 12.03
C MET A 173 33.71 7.24 12.72
N GLU A 174 34.11 8.28 12.02
CA GLU A 174 34.16 9.68 12.50
C GLU A 174 32.76 10.24 12.77
N GLU A 175 31.74 9.78 12.02
CA GLU A 175 30.34 10.22 12.20
C GLU A 175 29.68 9.63 13.44
N ILE A 176 30.15 8.48 13.92
CA ILE A 176 29.48 7.70 14.98
C ILE A 176 29.21 8.49 16.25
N PRO A 177 30.19 9.25 16.84
CA PRO A 177 29.96 9.94 18.11
C PRO A 177 28.83 10.98 18.02
N GLU A 178 28.81 11.78 16.95
CA GLU A 178 27.80 12.81 16.75
C GLU A 178 26.43 12.21 16.46
N LEU A 179 26.34 11.24 15.56
CA LEU A 179 25.10 10.57 15.20
C LEU A 179 24.48 9.79 16.37
N PHE A 180 25.32 9.16 17.23
CA PHE A 180 24.86 8.53 18.46
C PHE A 180 24.24 9.56 19.41
N ALA A 181 24.95 10.68 19.68
CA ALA A 181 24.43 11.75 20.52
C ALA A 181 23.11 12.36 19.97
N SER A 182 23.02 12.50 18.64
CA SER A 182 21.81 12.94 17.95
C SER A 182 20.66 11.95 18.12
N ALA A 183 20.91 10.64 17.93
CA ALA A 183 19.90 9.60 18.12
C ALA A 183 19.35 9.57 19.54
N VAL A 184 20.23 9.68 20.54
CA VAL A 184 19.85 9.73 21.97
C VAL A 184 18.99 10.97 22.27
N ARG A 185 19.39 12.17 21.79
CA ARG A 185 18.59 13.39 21.98
C ARG A 185 17.20 13.27 21.35
N GLU A 186 17.12 12.75 20.12
CA GLU A 186 15.84 12.53 19.46
C GLU A 186 14.97 11.50 20.20
N ALA A 187 15.59 10.43 20.70
CA ALA A 187 14.90 9.41 21.49
C ALA A 187 14.31 9.97 22.78
N ILE A 188 15.08 10.78 23.52
CA ILE A 188 14.61 11.45 24.75
C ILE A 188 13.48 12.43 24.44
N SER A 189 13.64 13.26 23.40
CA SER A 189 12.65 14.26 23.01
C SER A 189 11.34 13.63 22.50
N GLY A 190 11.44 12.53 21.73
CA GLY A 190 10.28 11.90 21.10
C GLY A 190 9.57 10.87 21.98
N PHE A 191 10.33 10.16 22.84
CA PHE A 191 9.85 8.98 23.56
C PHE A 191 10.13 9.01 25.08
N GLY A 192 10.80 10.06 25.57
CA GLY A 192 11.14 10.21 27.00
C GLY A 192 12.28 9.31 27.49
N ARG A 193 12.89 8.51 26.61
CA ARG A 193 13.95 7.54 26.93
C ARG A 193 15.00 7.51 25.82
N GLY A 194 16.30 7.41 26.21
CA GLY A 194 17.42 7.56 25.31
C GLY A 194 18.13 6.26 24.89
N GLU A 195 17.57 5.09 25.22
CA GLU A 195 18.20 3.81 24.90
C GLU A 195 18.25 3.60 23.38
N CYS A 196 19.44 3.26 22.87
CA CYS A 196 19.69 2.99 21.45
C CYS A 196 20.30 1.62 21.26
N PHE A 197 19.92 0.95 20.19
CA PHE A 197 20.53 -0.28 19.68
C PHE A 197 21.37 0.04 18.44
N VAL A 198 22.30 -0.82 18.14
CA VAL A 198 23.12 -0.73 16.93
C VAL A 198 22.95 -2.01 16.10
N GLU A 199 22.83 -1.84 14.81
CA GLU A 199 22.85 -2.96 13.87
C GLU A 199 23.64 -2.59 12.61
N ARG A 200 24.15 -3.60 11.90
CA ARG A 200 24.69 -3.38 10.57
C ARG A 200 23.58 -2.85 9.64
N TYR A 201 23.88 -1.78 8.95
CA TYR A 201 22.97 -1.20 7.96
C TYR A 201 23.24 -1.77 6.58
N LEU A 202 22.20 -2.20 5.89
CA LEU A 202 22.31 -2.60 4.49
C LEU A 202 22.11 -1.37 3.61
N ASP A 203 23.12 -0.99 2.85
CA ASP A 203 23.03 0.10 1.91
C ASP A 203 22.26 -0.33 0.66
N LYS A 204 21.30 0.51 0.22
CA LYS A 204 20.47 0.28 -0.97
C LYS A 204 19.92 -1.16 -1.07
N PRO A 205 19.28 -1.70 -0.01
CA PRO A 205 18.84 -3.08 -0.02
C PRO A 205 17.63 -3.28 -0.92
N ARG A 206 17.55 -4.46 -1.52
CA ARG A 206 16.33 -4.96 -2.14
C ARG A 206 15.38 -5.48 -1.07
N HIS A 207 14.08 -5.34 -1.29
CA HIS A 207 13.04 -5.94 -0.49
C HIS A 207 12.57 -7.21 -1.18
N VAL A 208 13.01 -8.34 -0.68
CA VAL A 208 12.67 -9.66 -1.21
C VAL A 208 11.84 -10.40 -0.18
N GLU A 209 10.81 -11.11 -0.63
CA GLU A 209 9.92 -11.84 0.25
C GLU A 209 9.55 -13.21 -0.31
N THR A 210 9.06 -14.09 0.56
CA THR A 210 8.60 -15.43 0.20
C THR A 210 7.13 -15.60 0.54
N GLN A 211 6.33 -16.07 -0.41
CA GLN A 211 4.95 -16.50 -0.16
C GLN A 211 4.96 -17.91 0.42
N VAL A 212 4.43 -18.07 1.62
CA VAL A 212 4.38 -19.36 2.31
C VAL A 212 2.93 -19.81 2.52
N LEU A 213 2.69 -21.10 2.38
CA LEU A 213 1.49 -21.78 2.83
C LEU A 213 1.87 -22.82 3.89
N VAL A 214 1.13 -22.88 4.99
CA VAL A 214 1.32 -23.89 6.05
C VAL A 214 -0.04 -24.48 6.43
N ASP A 215 -0.14 -25.80 6.45
CA ASP A 215 -1.36 -26.49 6.87
C ASP A 215 -1.35 -26.86 8.35
N GLN A 216 -2.49 -27.37 8.83
CA GLN A 216 -2.65 -27.79 10.23
C GLN A 216 -1.86 -29.07 10.56
N HIS A 217 -1.30 -29.76 9.56
CA HIS A 217 -0.52 -31.01 9.70
C HIS A 217 0.99 -30.73 9.77
N GLY A 218 1.40 -29.45 9.67
CA GLY A 218 2.80 -29.02 9.73
C GLY A 218 3.54 -29.06 8.40
N ASN A 219 2.84 -29.27 7.27
CA ASN A 219 3.45 -29.12 5.94
C ASN A 219 3.58 -27.63 5.63
N ALA A 220 4.78 -27.22 5.19
CA ALA A 220 5.10 -25.86 4.79
C ALA A 220 5.66 -25.84 3.37
N VAL A 221 5.09 -25.00 2.52
CA VAL A 221 5.46 -24.82 1.12
C VAL A 221 5.78 -23.35 0.86
N VAL A 222 6.89 -23.08 0.20
CA VAL A 222 7.18 -21.76 -0.37
C VAL A 222 6.67 -21.72 -1.80
N VAL A 223 5.64 -20.91 -2.04
CA VAL A 223 4.97 -20.81 -3.33
C VAL A 223 5.85 -20.08 -4.35
N SER A 224 6.43 -18.94 -3.96
CA SER A 224 7.39 -18.20 -4.78
C SER A 224 8.15 -17.17 -3.93
N THR A 225 9.21 -16.59 -4.51
CA THR A 225 9.76 -15.32 -4.06
C THR A 225 9.08 -14.16 -4.78
N ARG A 226 9.13 -12.96 -4.17
CA ARG A 226 8.74 -11.69 -4.80
C ARG A 226 9.81 -10.64 -4.52
N ASP A 227 9.99 -9.72 -5.45
CA ASP A 227 10.72 -8.48 -5.23
C ASP A 227 9.74 -7.31 -5.12
N CYS A 228 9.86 -6.56 -4.04
CA CYS A 228 9.01 -5.42 -3.71
C CYS A 228 9.83 -4.14 -3.48
N SER A 229 10.98 -4.02 -4.15
CA SER A 229 11.93 -2.93 -3.94
C SER A 229 11.43 -1.58 -4.45
N LEU A 230 10.55 -1.57 -5.48
CA LEU A 230 9.93 -0.33 -5.95
C LEU A 230 8.80 0.10 -5.02
N GLN A 231 9.17 0.85 -4.00
CA GLN A 231 8.29 1.38 -2.99
C GLN A 231 8.60 2.85 -2.71
N ARG A 232 7.64 3.56 -2.14
CA ARG A 232 7.78 4.94 -1.70
C ARG A 232 7.33 5.07 -0.25
N ARG A 233 8.18 5.59 0.62
CA ARG A 233 7.91 5.69 2.07
C ARG A 233 7.40 4.37 2.65
N HIS A 234 8.05 3.27 2.27
CA HIS A 234 7.70 1.89 2.64
C HIS A 234 6.35 1.38 2.10
N GLN A 235 5.71 2.10 1.18
CA GLN A 235 4.52 1.61 0.45
C GLN A 235 4.95 1.06 -0.90
N LYS A 236 4.72 -0.22 -1.11
CA LYS A 236 5.01 -0.93 -2.36
C LYS A 236 4.16 -0.36 -3.50
N LEU A 237 4.75 -0.19 -4.68
CA LEU A 237 4.08 0.32 -5.89
C LEU A 237 4.16 -0.65 -7.07
N VAL A 238 5.28 -1.39 -7.18
CA VAL A 238 5.48 -2.42 -8.20
C VAL A 238 6.12 -3.63 -7.53
N GLU A 239 5.55 -4.79 -7.76
CA GLU A 239 5.99 -6.07 -7.23
C GLU A 239 6.13 -7.10 -8.35
N GLU A 240 7.13 -7.98 -8.27
CA GLU A 240 7.34 -9.00 -9.29
C GLU A 240 7.68 -10.37 -8.71
N ALA A 241 7.26 -11.42 -9.39
CA ALA A 241 7.56 -12.82 -9.06
C ALA A 241 8.04 -13.59 -10.30
N PRO A 242 9.03 -14.49 -10.13
CA PRO A 242 9.90 -14.62 -8.94
C PRO A 242 10.78 -13.39 -8.77
N ALA A 243 11.33 -13.17 -7.58
CA ALA A 243 12.32 -12.10 -7.36
C ALA A 243 13.49 -12.28 -8.34
N PRO A 244 13.76 -11.30 -9.23
CA PRO A 244 14.77 -11.46 -10.26
C PRO A 244 16.18 -11.42 -9.69
N PHE A 245 17.13 -12.03 -10.41
CA PHE A 245 18.58 -11.94 -10.12
C PHE A 245 19.00 -12.40 -8.72
N LEU A 246 18.26 -13.34 -8.11
CA LEU A 246 18.71 -14.10 -6.96
C LEU A 246 19.55 -15.29 -7.43
N THR A 247 20.61 -15.59 -6.69
CA THR A 247 21.36 -16.84 -6.89
C THR A 247 20.58 -18.03 -6.35
N ASP A 248 20.91 -19.24 -6.81
CA ASP A 248 20.29 -20.47 -6.30
C ASP A 248 20.49 -20.60 -4.78
N ALA A 249 21.69 -20.29 -4.28
CA ALA A 249 21.98 -20.30 -2.84
C ALA A 249 21.13 -19.31 -2.05
N GLN A 250 20.86 -18.11 -2.59
CA GLN A 250 19.97 -17.16 -1.97
C GLN A 250 18.52 -17.66 -1.94
N ASN A 251 18.04 -18.24 -3.04
CA ASN A 251 16.70 -18.83 -3.08
C ASN A 251 16.56 -19.98 -2.08
N GLU A 252 17.53 -20.89 -2.01
CA GLU A 252 17.54 -21.99 -1.05
C GLU A 252 17.50 -21.48 0.40
N GLU A 253 18.30 -20.46 0.72
CA GLU A 253 18.35 -19.87 2.04
C GLU A 253 17.02 -19.19 2.42
N LEU A 254 16.42 -18.43 1.51
CA LEU A 254 15.10 -17.78 1.70
C LEU A 254 14.01 -18.84 1.96
N TYR A 255 13.99 -19.92 1.17
CA TYR A 255 13.02 -21.00 1.31
C TYR A 255 13.19 -21.75 2.63
N ARG A 256 14.42 -22.13 2.94
CA ARG A 256 14.77 -22.82 4.21
C ARG A 256 14.37 -22.00 5.42
N SER A 257 14.77 -20.73 5.44
CA SER A 257 14.52 -19.81 6.54
C SER A 257 13.04 -19.58 6.76
N SER A 258 12.30 -19.34 5.68
CA SER A 258 10.87 -19.07 5.75
C SER A 258 10.09 -20.25 6.32
N LYS A 259 10.35 -21.46 5.84
CA LYS A 259 9.73 -22.68 6.39
C LYS A 259 10.07 -22.88 7.85
N ALA A 260 11.34 -22.65 8.24
CA ALA A 260 11.78 -22.80 9.62
C ALA A 260 11.14 -21.78 10.56
N ILE A 261 11.02 -20.49 10.15
CA ILE A 261 10.35 -19.43 10.91
C ILE A 261 8.88 -19.78 11.12
N MET A 262 8.17 -20.13 10.04
CA MET A 262 6.76 -20.46 10.12
C MET A 262 6.47 -21.68 11.02
N LYS A 263 7.32 -22.70 10.93
CA LYS A 263 7.23 -23.89 11.80
C LYS A 263 7.50 -23.54 13.26
N GLU A 264 8.54 -22.76 13.55
CA GLU A 264 8.87 -22.34 14.91
C GLU A 264 7.76 -21.50 15.56
N ALA A 265 7.05 -20.69 14.75
CA ALA A 265 5.93 -19.86 15.18
C ALA A 265 4.60 -20.64 15.33
N GLY A 266 4.54 -21.92 14.94
CA GLY A 266 3.28 -22.65 14.88
C GLY A 266 2.27 -22.04 13.91
N TYR A 267 2.75 -21.52 12.79
CA TYR A 267 1.94 -20.82 11.79
C TYR A 267 1.02 -21.79 11.04
N VAL A 268 -0.17 -21.29 10.65
CA VAL A 268 -1.12 -21.99 9.76
C VAL A 268 -1.74 -20.97 8.81
N GLY A 269 -1.95 -21.31 7.56
CA GLY A 269 -2.54 -20.44 6.54
C GLY A 269 -1.51 -19.87 5.57
N ALA A 270 -1.90 -18.82 4.85
CA ALA A 270 -1.03 -18.06 3.97
C ALA A 270 -0.31 -16.95 4.74
N GLY A 271 0.99 -16.82 4.59
CA GLY A 271 1.81 -15.79 5.19
C GLY A 271 3.01 -15.44 4.33
N THR A 272 3.72 -14.40 4.69
CA THR A 272 4.87 -13.90 3.94
C THR A 272 6.02 -13.61 4.89
N CYS A 273 7.20 -14.16 4.60
CA CYS A 273 8.44 -13.76 5.25
C CYS A 273 9.15 -12.72 4.40
N GLU A 274 9.45 -11.57 4.97
CA GLU A 274 10.12 -10.44 4.31
C GLU A 274 11.59 -10.40 4.70
N PHE A 275 12.44 -10.10 3.71
CA PHE A 275 13.89 -10.02 3.86
C PHE A 275 14.43 -8.78 3.14
N LEU A 276 15.53 -8.24 3.66
CA LEU A 276 16.38 -7.31 2.94
C LEU A 276 17.56 -8.05 2.33
N VAL A 277 17.86 -7.76 1.07
CA VAL A 277 19.01 -8.32 0.35
C VAL A 277 19.94 -7.18 -0.04
N GLY A 278 21.13 -7.13 0.58
CA GLY A 278 22.15 -6.12 0.31
C GLY A 278 22.83 -6.34 -1.04
N ASN A 279 23.48 -5.30 -1.56
CA ASN A 279 24.26 -5.36 -2.81
C ASN A 279 25.46 -6.34 -2.71
N ASP A 280 25.92 -6.61 -1.50
CA ASP A 280 26.96 -7.59 -1.20
C ASP A 280 26.45 -9.04 -1.13
N GLY A 281 25.17 -9.24 -1.39
CA GLY A 281 24.49 -10.54 -1.31
C GLY A 281 24.03 -10.92 0.10
N THR A 282 24.27 -10.09 1.11
CA THR A 282 23.82 -10.33 2.49
C THR A 282 22.30 -10.37 2.55
N ILE A 283 21.74 -11.44 3.14
CA ILE A 283 20.31 -11.56 3.41
C ILE A 283 20.06 -11.24 4.88
N SER A 284 19.01 -10.50 5.18
CA SER A 284 18.55 -10.27 6.54
C SER A 284 17.04 -10.39 6.64
N PHE A 285 16.56 -11.21 7.55
CA PHE A 285 15.15 -11.29 7.89
C PHE A 285 14.66 -9.93 8.41
N LEU A 286 13.51 -9.51 7.93
CA LEU A 286 12.87 -8.24 8.31
C LEU A 286 11.67 -8.49 9.24
N GLU A 287 10.64 -9.15 8.73
CA GLU A 287 9.40 -9.41 9.46
C GLU A 287 8.57 -10.52 8.78
N VAL A 288 7.47 -10.92 9.44
CA VAL A 288 6.46 -11.80 8.86
C VAL A 288 5.14 -11.06 8.80
N ASN A 289 4.53 -11.04 7.62
CA ASN A 289 3.14 -10.61 7.49
C ASN A 289 2.22 -11.81 7.69
N THR A 290 1.43 -11.77 8.76
CA THR A 290 0.60 -12.90 9.21
C THR A 290 -0.76 -12.95 8.50
N ARG A 291 -0.75 -12.72 7.19
CA ARG A 291 -1.92 -12.60 6.32
C ARG A 291 -1.58 -12.82 4.87
N LEU A 292 -2.60 -12.85 4.03
CA LEU A 292 -2.42 -12.72 2.58
C LEU A 292 -1.90 -11.32 2.24
N GLN A 293 -0.98 -11.18 1.31
CA GLN A 293 -0.43 -9.91 0.84
C GLN A 293 -1.24 -9.34 -0.34
N VAL A 294 -1.13 -8.02 -0.55
CA VAL A 294 -1.72 -7.33 -1.72
C VAL A 294 -1.22 -7.98 -3.00
N GLU A 295 0.07 -8.21 -3.10
CA GLU A 295 0.84 -8.72 -4.23
C GLU A 295 0.79 -10.25 -4.41
N HIS A 296 -0.11 -10.95 -3.70
CA HIS A 296 -0.27 -12.40 -3.87
C HIS A 296 -0.56 -12.84 -5.32
N PRO A 297 -1.22 -12.03 -6.17
CA PRO A 297 -1.52 -12.43 -7.53
C PRO A 297 -0.30 -12.75 -8.38
N VAL A 298 0.86 -12.07 -8.21
CA VAL A 298 2.05 -12.41 -9.00
C VAL A 298 2.56 -13.82 -8.69
N SER A 299 2.42 -14.28 -7.43
CA SER A 299 2.74 -15.66 -7.04
C SER A 299 1.77 -16.67 -7.63
N GLU A 300 0.48 -16.34 -7.68
CA GLU A 300 -0.56 -17.14 -8.31
C GLU A 300 -0.29 -17.34 -9.80
N GLU A 301 0.01 -16.23 -10.51
CA GLU A 301 0.25 -16.25 -11.97
C GLU A 301 1.45 -17.11 -12.37
N VAL A 302 2.54 -17.12 -11.60
CA VAL A 302 3.75 -17.89 -11.94
C VAL A 302 3.68 -19.35 -11.49
N THR A 303 2.68 -19.73 -10.69
CA THR A 303 2.55 -21.11 -10.16
C THR A 303 1.26 -21.80 -10.55
N GLY A 304 0.21 -21.05 -10.85
CA GLY A 304 -1.13 -21.56 -11.10
C GLY A 304 -1.88 -21.97 -9.82
N ILE A 305 -1.36 -21.62 -8.64
CA ILE A 305 -1.98 -21.90 -7.34
C ILE A 305 -2.89 -20.72 -6.95
N ASP A 306 -4.16 -20.98 -6.67
CA ASP A 306 -5.09 -20.00 -6.09
C ASP A 306 -4.91 -19.97 -4.57
N LEU A 307 -4.19 -18.95 -4.08
CA LEU A 307 -3.84 -18.82 -2.65
C LEU A 307 -5.07 -18.65 -1.75
N VAL A 308 -6.12 -18.00 -2.21
CA VAL A 308 -7.36 -17.81 -1.44
C VAL A 308 -8.12 -19.13 -1.32
N ARG A 309 -8.17 -19.93 -2.37
CA ARG A 309 -8.75 -21.28 -2.30
C ARG A 309 -7.95 -22.19 -1.38
N GLU A 310 -6.62 -22.10 -1.41
CA GLU A 310 -5.77 -22.86 -0.46
C GLU A 310 -6.01 -22.41 0.99
N GLN A 311 -6.23 -21.10 1.25
CA GLN A 311 -6.63 -20.64 2.57
C GLN A 311 -7.95 -21.30 3.04
N PHE A 312 -8.94 -21.46 2.16
CA PHE A 312 -10.19 -22.17 2.49
C PHE A 312 -9.94 -23.64 2.83
N ARG A 313 -9.17 -24.36 2.01
CA ARG A 313 -8.83 -25.77 2.21
C ARG A 313 -8.10 -25.99 3.53
N ILE A 314 -7.07 -25.17 3.79
CA ILE A 314 -6.30 -25.21 5.05
C ILE A 314 -7.20 -24.94 6.25
N ALA A 315 -8.09 -23.94 6.18
CA ALA A 315 -9.02 -23.61 7.25
C ALA A 315 -10.06 -24.73 7.52
N MET A 316 -10.36 -25.55 6.50
CA MET A 316 -11.19 -26.75 6.65
C MET A 316 -10.43 -27.99 7.16
N GLY A 317 -9.12 -27.84 7.41
CA GLY A 317 -8.28 -28.94 7.91
C GLY A 317 -7.70 -29.85 6.83
N GLU A 318 -7.77 -29.45 5.56
CA GLU A 318 -7.16 -30.20 4.47
C GLU A 318 -5.64 -30.04 4.47
N SER A 319 -4.94 -31.08 4.01
CA SER A 319 -3.50 -31.04 3.82
C SER A 319 -3.15 -30.35 2.49
N ILE A 320 -2.02 -29.62 2.49
CA ILE A 320 -1.41 -29.13 1.25
C ILE A 320 -0.93 -30.36 0.44
N GLY A 321 -1.57 -30.63 -0.68
CA GLY A 321 -1.30 -31.84 -1.46
C GLY A 321 -0.10 -31.72 -2.43
N PHE A 322 0.79 -30.74 -2.27
CA PHE A 322 1.91 -30.46 -3.18
C PHE A 322 3.13 -29.94 -2.41
N GLY A 323 4.31 -30.03 -3.00
CA GLY A 323 5.54 -29.41 -2.51
C GLY A 323 5.75 -28.01 -3.08
N ASP A 324 6.96 -27.45 -2.94
CA ASP A 324 7.30 -26.17 -3.56
C ASP A 324 7.07 -26.25 -5.08
N PRO A 325 6.22 -25.37 -5.64
CA PRO A 325 5.83 -25.47 -7.03
C PRO A 325 6.94 -25.05 -7.98
N VAL A 326 6.88 -25.54 -9.20
CA VAL A 326 7.73 -25.07 -10.30
C VAL A 326 7.23 -23.72 -10.78
N ILE A 327 8.13 -22.74 -10.74
CA ILE A 327 7.86 -21.39 -11.26
C ILE A 327 7.83 -21.41 -12.78
N ARG A 328 6.83 -20.79 -13.37
CA ARG A 328 6.63 -20.69 -14.82
C ARG A 328 6.43 -19.25 -15.24
N GLY A 329 7.38 -18.73 -16.04
CA GLY A 329 7.32 -17.36 -16.53
C GLY A 329 7.70 -16.33 -15.46
N HIS A 330 7.21 -15.12 -15.64
CA HIS A 330 7.46 -13.97 -14.78
C HIS A 330 6.21 -13.08 -14.75
N SER A 331 5.84 -12.59 -13.58
CA SER A 331 4.65 -11.76 -13.38
C SER A 331 5.02 -10.48 -12.64
N ILE A 332 4.43 -9.36 -13.05
CA ILE A 332 4.64 -8.04 -12.43
C ILE A 332 3.26 -7.46 -12.08
N GLU A 333 3.11 -7.02 -10.84
CA GLU A 333 1.94 -6.27 -10.36
C GLU A 333 2.25 -4.79 -10.31
N PHE A 334 1.29 -3.97 -10.71
CA PHE A 334 1.30 -2.51 -10.59
C PHE A 334 0.10 -2.09 -9.75
N ARG A 335 0.35 -1.40 -8.63
CA ARG A 335 -0.72 -0.85 -7.80
C ARG A 335 -1.26 0.43 -8.43
N ILE A 336 -2.50 0.40 -8.87
CA ILE A 336 -3.18 1.56 -9.44
C ILE A 336 -3.81 2.34 -8.28
N ASN A 337 -3.01 3.19 -7.67
CA ASN A 337 -3.44 4.03 -6.56
C ASN A 337 -4.03 5.35 -7.08
N GLY A 338 -5.04 5.89 -6.37
CA GLY A 338 -5.58 7.23 -6.55
C GLY A 338 -4.62 8.28 -5.95
N GLU A 339 -3.46 8.46 -6.56
CA GLU A 339 -2.37 9.33 -6.12
C GLU A 339 -1.80 10.09 -7.30
N ASP A 340 -1.31 11.31 -7.08
CA ASP A 340 -0.70 12.16 -8.12
C ASP A 340 0.83 12.10 -8.06
N PRO A 341 1.50 11.32 -8.94
CA PRO A 341 2.96 11.27 -8.98
C PRO A 341 3.61 12.62 -9.28
N GLY A 342 2.95 13.47 -10.06
CA GLY A 342 3.44 14.83 -10.39
C GLY A 342 3.34 15.82 -9.22
N ARG A 343 2.66 15.41 -8.13
CA ARG A 343 2.59 16.13 -6.85
C ARG A 343 3.12 15.28 -5.71
N SER A 344 4.25 14.62 -5.92
CA SER A 344 4.88 13.78 -4.92
C SER A 344 3.94 12.70 -4.35
N PHE A 345 3.10 12.09 -5.20
CA PHE A 345 2.14 11.04 -4.85
C PHE A 345 1.13 11.48 -3.77
N LEU A 346 0.70 12.72 -3.78
CA LEU A 346 -0.40 13.14 -2.93
C LEU A 346 -1.67 12.34 -3.23
N PRO A 347 -2.44 11.95 -2.21
CA PRO A 347 -3.75 11.34 -2.40
C PRO A 347 -4.66 12.19 -3.27
N ALA A 348 -5.37 11.55 -4.18
CA ALA A 348 -6.23 12.20 -5.16
C ALA A 348 -7.67 11.68 -5.07
N PRO A 349 -8.42 12.02 -4.01
CA PRO A 349 -9.84 11.68 -3.95
C PRO A 349 -10.59 12.37 -5.09
N GLY A 350 -11.62 11.71 -5.62
CA GLY A 350 -12.37 12.25 -6.73
C GLY A 350 -13.35 11.25 -7.33
N ARG A 351 -14.04 11.66 -8.39
CA ARG A 351 -14.97 10.81 -9.11
C ARG A 351 -14.33 10.24 -10.36
N ILE A 352 -14.39 8.93 -10.53
CA ILE A 352 -13.97 8.24 -11.74
C ILE A 352 -14.96 8.55 -12.86
N THR A 353 -14.54 9.26 -13.90
CA THR A 353 -15.40 9.58 -15.05
C THR A 353 -15.21 8.61 -16.20
N LYS A 354 -14.01 8.00 -16.31
CA LYS A 354 -13.67 6.96 -17.27
C LYS A 354 -12.89 5.83 -16.58
N TRP A 355 -13.20 4.60 -16.94
CA TRP A 355 -12.55 3.41 -16.41
C TRP A 355 -12.51 2.33 -17.47
N ASN A 356 -11.44 2.27 -18.25
CA ASN A 356 -11.23 1.25 -19.28
C ASN A 356 -10.06 0.36 -18.87
N LEU A 357 -10.36 -0.91 -18.66
CA LEU A 357 -9.36 -1.90 -18.25
C LEU A 357 -8.65 -2.50 -19.45
N PRO A 358 -7.33 -2.71 -19.37
CA PRO A 358 -6.59 -3.46 -20.39
C PRO A 358 -7.01 -4.93 -20.39
N THR A 359 -6.88 -5.58 -21.54
CA THR A 359 -7.18 -7.00 -21.73
C THR A 359 -6.09 -7.70 -22.55
N GLY A 360 -6.29 -8.96 -22.87
CA GLY A 360 -5.40 -9.74 -23.73
C GLY A 360 -4.52 -10.71 -22.96
N PRO A 361 -3.66 -11.48 -23.69
CA PRO A 361 -2.84 -12.54 -23.09
C PRO A 361 -1.96 -12.05 -21.94
N GLY A 362 -1.99 -12.76 -20.81
CA GLY A 362 -1.16 -12.46 -19.64
C GLY A 362 -1.52 -11.15 -18.93
N VAL A 363 -2.75 -10.66 -19.07
CA VAL A 363 -3.24 -9.47 -18.39
C VAL A 363 -4.39 -9.84 -17.46
N ARG A 364 -4.21 -9.59 -16.18
CA ARG A 364 -5.22 -9.72 -15.12
C ARG A 364 -5.40 -8.37 -14.42
N VAL A 365 -6.63 -8.00 -14.11
CA VAL A 365 -6.93 -6.82 -13.31
C VAL A 365 -7.85 -7.21 -12.16
N ASP A 366 -7.38 -6.98 -10.93
CA ASP A 366 -8.18 -7.07 -9.72
C ASP A 366 -8.58 -5.65 -9.31
N ALA A 367 -9.85 -5.29 -9.47
CA ALA A 367 -10.34 -3.92 -9.29
C ALA A 367 -11.50 -3.85 -8.30
N GLY A 368 -11.51 -2.80 -7.48
CA GLY A 368 -12.57 -2.50 -6.52
C GLY A 368 -13.57 -1.44 -6.99
N PHE A 369 -13.31 -0.78 -8.13
CA PHE A 369 -14.02 0.40 -8.60
C PHE A 369 -14.36 0.31 -10.10
N LYS A 370 -15.26 1.20 -10.54
CA LYS A 370 -15.72 1.33 -11.92
C LYS A 370 -16.00 2.80 -12.25
N SER A 371 -16.30 3.06 -13.51
CA SER A 371 -16.76 4.37 -13.96
C SER A 371 -18.02 4.82 -13.19
N GLY A 372 -18.02 6.06 -12.72
CA GLY A 372 -19.08 6.67 -11.92
C GLY A 372 -18.87 6.61 -10.42
N ASP A 373 -18.00 5.74 -9.92
CA ASP A 373 -17.69 5.64 -8.49
C ASP A 373 -16.93 6.88 -8.00
N THR A 374 -17.11 7.19 -6.72
CA THR A 374 -16.41 8.28 -6.04
C THR A 374 -15.45 7.71 -5.01
N ILE A 375 -14.21 8.15 -5.04
CA ILE A 375 -13.16 7.77 -4.10
C ILE A 375 -13.11 8.83 -3.01
N GLY A 376 -13.41 8.41 -1.78
CA GLY A 376 -13.32 9.25 -0.59
C GLY A 376 -11.92 9.25 0.02
N GLY A 377 -11.75 10.03 1.09
CA GLY A 377 -10.50 10.11 1.85
C GLY A 377 -10.42 9.16 3.06
N ASN A 378 -11.48 8.40 3.37
CA ASN A 378 -11.58 7.61 4.61
C ASN A 378 -10.86 6.25 4.55
N PHE A 379 -10.49 5.78 3.36
CA PHE A 379 -9.87 4.48 3.14
C PHE A 379 -8.56 4.65 2.34
N ASP A 380 -7.87 3.53 2.06
CA ASP A 380 -6.63 3.57 1.27
C ASP A 380 -6.88 4.01 -0.18
N SER A 381 -5.78 4.34 -0.86
CA SER A 381 -5.77 4.86 -2.24
C SER A 381 -5.86 3.77 -3.32
N LEU A 382 -5.81 2.48 -2.98
CA LEU A 382 -5.74 1.39 -3.95
C LEU A 382 -7.06 1.21 -4.70
N LEU A 383 -7.04 1.47 -6.00
CA LEU A 383 -8.21 1.35 -6.88
C LEU A 383 -8.26 -0.01 -7.57
N ALA A 384 -7.11 -0.48 -8.04
CA ALA A 384 -6.94 -1.75 -8.71
C ALA A 384 -5.49 -2.22 -8.66
N LYS A 385 -5.28 -3.50 -9.00
CA LYS A 385 -3.98 -4.08 -9.29
C LYS A 385 -4.00 -4.52 -10.74
N LEU A 386 -3.01 -4.10 -11.51
CA LEU A 386 -2.74 -4.62 -12.85
C LEU A 386 -1.62 -5.65 -12.74
N ILE A 387 -1.90 -6.89 -13.07
CA ILE A 387 -0.96 -8.00 -13.04
C ILE A 387 -0.68 -8.43 -14.48
N VAL A 388 0.59 -8.47 -14.85
CA VAL A 388 1.01 -8.78 -16.22
C VAL A 388 2.04 -9.90 -16.20
N THR A 389 1.74 -10.98 -16.94
CA THR A 389 2.55 -12.20 -16.97
C THR A 389 3.11 -12.47 -18.37
N GLY A 390 4.38 -12.83 -18.45
CA GLY A 390 5.10 -13.25 -19.66
C GLY A 390 5.84 -14.56 -19.44
N ALA A 391 6.29 -15.20 -20.53
CA ALA A 391 7.16 -16.37 -20.42
C ALA A 391 8.53 -16.00 -19.83
N THR A 392 8.93 -14.76 -19.97
CA THR A 392 10.17 -14.18 -19.43
C THR A 392 9.87 -12.81 -18.82
N ARG A 393 10.76 -12.30 -17.94
CA ARG A 393 10.67 -10.94 -17.40
C ARG A 393 10.57 -9.88 -18.51
N LYS A 394 11.36 -10.03 -19.56
CA LYS A 394 11.33 -9.13 -20.72
C LYS A 394 9.94 -9.09 -21.37
N GLU A 395 9.32 -10.24 -21.63
CA GLU A 395 7.97 -10.29 -22.18
C GLU A 395 6.93 -9.70 -21.22
N ALA A 396 7.05 -9.91 -19.90
CA ALA A 396 6.18 -9.30 -18.91
C ALA A 396 6.28 -7.76 -18.97
N ILE A 397 7.50 -7.20 -19.07
CA ILE A 397 7.75 -5.75 -19.22
C ILE A 397 7.13 -5.22 -20.54
N GLU A 398 7.32 -5.91 -21.66
CA GLU A 398 6.75 -5.51 -22.96
C GLU A 398 5.22 -5.50 -22.91
N ARG A 399 4.61 -6.53 -22.32
CA ARG A 399 3.16 -6.60 -22.10
C ARG A 399 2.66 -5.53 -21.15
N ALA A 400 3.41 -5.24 -20.09
CA ALA A 400 3.07 -4.19 -19.13
C ALA A 400 3.04 -2.81 -19.79
N ARG A 401 4.00 -2.50 -20.66
CA ARG A 401 3.99 -1.25 -21.46
C ARG A 401 2.70 -1.12 -22.27
N ARG A 402 2.27 -2.19 -22.96
CA ARG A 402 1.03 -2.21 -23.72
C ARG A 402 -0.19 -2.08 -22.79
N ALA A 403 -0.28 -2.90 -21.75
CA ALA A 403 -1.42 -2.91 -20.86
C ALA A 403 -1.60 -1.56 -20.15
N LEU A 404 -0.52 -0.92 -19.68
CA LEU A 404 -0.59 0.41 -19.08
C LEU A 404 -0.91 1.51 -20.10
N ALA A 405 -0.56 1.34 -21.39
CA ALA A 405 -0.98 2.27 -22.43
C ALA A 405 -2.49 2.20 -22.71
N GLU A 406 -3.08 1.00 -22.60
CA GLU A 406 -4.51 0.75 -22.78
C GLU A 406 -5.34 1.09 -21.52
N PHE A 407 -4.70 1.14 -20.34
CA PHE A 407 -5.41 1.41 -19.09
C PHE A 407 -5.74 2.90 -18.98
N GLU A 408 -7.02 3.23 -19.08
CA GLU A 408 -7.48 4.62 -19.05
C GLU A 408 -8.34 4.87 -17.79
N VAL A 409 -7.91 5.83 -16.99
CA VAL A 409 -8.66 6.33 -15.84
C VAL A 409 -8.70 7.86 -15.93
N ASP A 410 -9.91 8.44 -15.95
CA ASP A 410 -10.11 9.88 -15.94
C ASP A 410 -10.96 10.31 -14.73
N GLY A 411 -10.86 11.57 -14.35
CA GLY A 411 -11.61 12.20 -13.27
C GLY A 411 -10.81 12.39 -11.99
N LEU A 412 -9.73 11.61 -11.81
CA LEU A 412 -8.79 11.75 -10.69
C LEU A 412 -7.36 11.35 -11.10
N ALA A 413 -6.37 11.78 -10.34
CA ALA A 413 -4.99 11.35 -10.57
C ALA A 413 -4.80 9.89 -10.13
N THR A 414 -3.92 9.17 -10.84
CA THR A 414 -3.52 7.81 -10.50
C THR A 414 -2.02 7.61 -10.63
N ALA A 415 -1.49 6.54 -10.03
CA ALA A 415 -0.09 6.14 -10.17
C ALA A 415 0.29 5.64 -11.58
N ILE A 416 -0.65 5.49 -12.53
CA ILE A 416 -0.37 5.00 -13.90
C ILE A 416 0.76 5.76 -14.60
N PRO A 417 0.87 7.11 -14.55
CA PRO A 417 1.98 7.82 -15.17
C PRO A 417 3.35 7.40 -14.60
N PHE A 418 3.44 7.15 -13.29
CA PHE A 418 4.66 6.62 -12.68
C PHE A 418 4.99 5.23 -13.21
N HIS A 419 4.01 4.34 -13.30
CA HIS A 419 4.22 2.99 -13.82
C HIS A 419 4.69 2.99 -15.28
N ARG A 420 4.16 3.91 -16.09
CA ARG A 420 4.64 4.11 -17.47
C ARG A 420 6.08 4.63 -17.51
N ALA A 421 6.45 5.53 -16.60
CA ALA A 421 7.80 6.08 -16.52
C ALA A 421 8.83 5.04 -16.06
N ILE A 422 8.54 4.27 -15.00
CA ILE A 422 9.46 3.25 -14.49
C ILE A 422 9.72 2.13 -15.51
N LEU A 423 8.75 1.82 -16.37
CA LEU A 423 8.94 0.86 -17.47
C LEU A 423 9.82 1.39 -18.62
N GLN A 424 10.21 2.67 -18.59
CA GLN A 424 11.22 3.23 -19.48
C GLN A 424 12.58 3.38 -18.81
N ASP A 425 12.65 3.19 -17.49
CA ASP A 425 13.88 3.34 -16.72
C ASP A 425 14.77 2.08 -16.84
N PRO A 426 15.99 2.19 -17.42
CA PRO A 426 16.91 1.06 -17.51
C PRO A 426 17.28 0.47 -16.15
N ALA A 427 17.27 1.27 -15.08
CA ALA A 427 17.54 0.79 -13.73
C ALA A 427 16.55 -0.29 -13.27
N PHE A 428 15.31 -0.24 -13.73
CA PHE A 428 14.32 -1.29 -13.48
C PHE A 428 14.30 -2.34 -14.59
N THR A 429 14.28 -1.90 -15.85
CA THR A 429 13.98 -2.80 -16.98
C THR A 429 15.16 -3.66 -17.42
N GLU A 430 16.40 -3.17 -17.28
CA GLU A 430 17.62 -3.80 -17.80
C GLU A 430 18.60 -4.19 -16.68
N GLU A 431 19.06 -3.20 -15.91
CA GLU A 431 20.12 -3.36 -14.91
C GLU A 431 19.62 -3.97 -13.60
N PHE A 432 18.36 -3.79 -13.28
CA PHE A 432 17.73 -4.14 -12.01
C PHE A 432 18.54 -3.67 -10.78
N ARG A 433 18.87 -2.38 -10.76
CA ARG A 433 19.56 -1.73 -9.63
C ARG A 433 18.61 -0.93 -8.74
N VAL A 434 17.31 -1.26 -8.78
CA VAL A 434 16.30 -0.67 -7.90
C VAL A 434 16.42 -1.23 -6.48
N TYR A 435 16.11 -0.40 -5.51
CA TYR A 435 16.19 -0.71 -4.08
C TYR A 435 15.09 0.07 -3.32
N THR A 436 14.95 -0.20 -2.02
CA THR A 436 13.79 0.28 -1.22
C THR A 436 13.57 1.79 -1.20
N SER A 437 14.60 2.61 -1.40
CA SER A 437 14.50 4.06 -1.49
C SER A 437 14.91 4.62 -2.87
N TYR A 438 14.84 3.79 -3.92
CA TYR A 438 15.20 4.19 -5.30
C TYR A 438 14.37 5.37 -5.80
N ILE A 439 13.06 5.34 -5.52
CA ILE A 439 12.13 6.38 -5.99
C ILE A 439 12.45 7.74 -5.38
N GLU A 440 12.84 7.78 -4.11
CA GLU A 440 13.18 9.01 -3.41
C GLU A 440 14.56 9.55 -3.78
N ASN A 441 15.52 8.66 -4.04
CA ASN A 441 16.93 9.04 -4.14
C ASN A 441 17.44 9.19 -5.58
N GLU A 442 16.96 8.35 -6.51
CA GLU A 442 17.54 8.26 -7.85
C GLU A 442 16.53 8.47 -8.98
N PHE A 443 15.27 8.11 -8.79
CA PHE A 443 14.25 8.27 -9.83
C PHE A 443 14.00 9.75 -10.14
N LYS A 444 14.23 10.14 -11.38
CA LYS A 444 13.98 11.51 -11.86
C LYS A 444 12.49 11.65 -12.18
N ASN A 445 11.76 12.22 -11.24
CA ASN A 445 10.32 12.43 -11.40
C ASN A 445 10.03 13.68 -12.24
N GLU A 446 9.91 13.52 -13.54
CA GLU A 446 9.53 14.58 -14.50
C GLU A 446 8.02 14.49 -14.86
N ILE A 447 7.23 13.72 -14.10
CA ILE A 447 5.81 13.53 -14.37
C ILE A 447 5.05 14.82 -14.06
N PRO A 448 4.28 15.37 -15.02
CA PRO A 448 3.50 16.56 -14.75
C PRO A 448 2.37 16.28 -13.75
N ALA A 449 2.05 17.28 -12.93
CA ALA A 449 0.90 17.20 -12.04
C ALA A 449 -0.39 16.97 -12.84
N PHE A 450 -1.28 16.14 -12.29
CA PHE A 450 -2.57 15.86 -12.91
C PHE A 450 -3.39 17.14 -13.07
N VAL A 451 -3.87 17.36 -14.28
CA VAL A 451 -4.84 18.42 -14.59
C VAL A 451 -6.13 17.74 -15.04
N GLN A 452 -7.18 17.93 -14.26
CA GLN A 452 -8.48 17.40 -14.62
C GLN A 452 -8.90 17.97 -15.97
N SER A 453 -9.06 17.11 -16.96
CA SER A 453 -9.64 17.52 -18.24
C SER A 453 -11.05 18.03 -17.95
N VAL A 454 -11.26 19.32 -18.10
CA VAL A 454 -12.61 19.85 -18.17
C VAL A 454 -13.17 19.32 -19.49
N ILE A 455 -13.74 18.10 -19.45
CA ILE A 455 -14.60 17.67 -20.56
C ILE A 455 -15.72 18.70 -20.59
N PRO A 456 -15.85 19.49 -21.66
CA PRO A 456 -17.01 20.35 -21.79
C PRO A 456 -18.21 19.42 -21.62
N LEU A 457 -19.05 19.69 -20.63
CA LEU A 457 -20.34 19.01 -20.45
C LEU A 457 -20.92 18.87 -21.86
N THR A 458 -21.03 17.63 -22.31
CA THR A 458 -21.51 17.20 -23.61
C THR A 458 -22.25 18.30 -24.31
N THR A 459 -21.69 18.81 -25.42
CA THR A 459 -22.44 19.64 -26.37
C THR A 459 -23.78 18.95 -26.57
N ARG A 460 -24.84 19.50 -26.00
CA ARG A 460 -26.20 19.07 -26.36
C ARG A 460 -26.25 19.23 -27.86
N VAL A 461 -26.35 18.12 -28.55
CA VAL A 461 -26.48 18.17 -30.02
C VAL A 461 -27.88 18.60 -30.29
N ALA A 462 -28.05 19.86 -30.69
CA ALA A 462 -29.34 20.31 -31.19
C ALA A 462 -29.59 19.54 -32.49
N ALA A 463 -30.70 18.85 -32.54
CA ALA A 463 -31.10 18.16 -33.75
C ALA A 463 -32.07 19.07 -34.51
N GLU A 464 -31.65 19.57 -35.66
CA GLU A 464 -32.53 20.28 -36.60
C GLU A 464 -33.05 19.32 -37.65
N ASN A 465 -34.39 19.27 -37.80
CA ASN A 465 -35.00 18.53 -38.89
C ASN A 465 -35.10 19.46 -40.11
N LEU A 466 -34.39 19.12 -41.15
CA LEU A 466 -34.45 19.83 -42.44
C LEU A 466 -35.10 18.90 -43.50
N VAL A 467 -35.82 19.51 -44.42
CA VAL A 467 -36.33 18.83 -45.61
C VAL A 467 -35.43 19.22 -46.77
N ALA A 468 -34.67 18.27 -47.30
CA ALA A 468 -33.87 18.48 -48.50
C ALA A 468 -34.61 17.89 -49.72
N GLU A 469 -34.68 18.67 -50.83
CA GLU A 469 -35.22 18.19 -52.09
C GLU A 469 -34.05 17.95 -53.08
N VAL A 470 -33.89 16.70 -53.51
CA VAL A 470 -32.87 16.30 -54.49
C VAL A 470 -33.55 15.61 -55.66
N ASN A 471 -33.39 16.16 -56.86
CA ASN A 471 -34.01 15.65 -58.09
C ASN A 471 -35.53 15.43 -57.96
N GLY A 472 -36.26 16.37 -57.33
CA GLY A 472 -37.70 16.32 -57.13
C GLY A 472 -38.17 15.30 -56.04
N LYS A 473 -37.26 14.66 -55.33
CA LYS A 473 -37.58 13.82 -54.17
C LYS A 473 -37.25 14.55 -52.85
N ARG A 474 -38.16 14.54 -51.92
CA ARG A 474 -38.01 15.12 -50.59
C ARG A 474 -37.46 14.08 -49.62
N PHE A 475 -36.41 14.51 -48.86
CA PHE A 475 -35.76 13.72 -47.81
C PHE A 475 -35.86 14.50 -46.50
N GLU A 476 -36.34 13.87 -45.43
CA GLU A 476 -36.19 14.39 -44.07
C GLU A 476 -34.77 14.09 -43.58
N VAL A 477 -34.00 15.15 -43.37
CA VAL A 477 -32.60 15.06 -42.90
C VAL A 477 -32.51 15.61 -41.50
N LYS A 478 -32.01 14.79 -40.55
CA LYS A 478 -31.75 15.19 -39.20
C LYS A 478 -30.29 15.60 -39.06
N ILE A 479 -30.04 16.90 -38.93
CA ILE A 479 -28.67 17.41 -38.74
C ILE A 479 -28.42 17.56 -37.25
N HIS A 480 -27.39 16.92 -36.76
CA HIS A 480 -26.91 17.05 -35.39
C HIS A 480 -25.78 18.10 -35.38
N THR A 481 -26.10 19.33 -35.01
CA THR A 481 -25.12 20.41 -34.88
C THR A 481 -24.73 20.58 -33.40
N PRO A 482 -23.43 20.75 -33.09
CA PRO A 482 -23.05 21.14 -31.72
C PRO A 482 -23.64 22.50 -31.40
N GLU A 483 -24.28 22.64 -30.25
CA GLU A 483 -24.73 23.96 -29.77
C GLU A 483 -23.52 24.91 -29.70
N PRO A 484 -23.65 26.17 -30.15
CA PRO A 484 -22.60 27.14 -30.02
C PRO A 484 -22.26 27.33 -28.54
N VAL A 485 -20.99 27.23 -28.19
CA VAL A 485 -20.47 27.43 -26.84
C VAL A 485 -20.86 28.85 -26.39
N VAL A 486 -21.88 28.94 -25.59
CA VAL A 486 -22.23 30.21 -24.91
C VAL A 486 -21.07 30.49 -23.96
N LYS A 487 -20.28 31.50 -24.24
CA LYS A 487 -19.26 32.03 -23.32
C LYS A 487 -20.00 32.48 -22.04
N ARG A 488 -20.13 31.57 -21.07
CA ARG A 488 -20.46 31.99 -19.72
C ARG A 488 -19.34 32.89 -19.25
N HIS A 489 -19.67 34.08 -18.80
CA HIS A 489 -18.74 34.93 -18.07
C HIS A 489 -18.04 34.07 -17.03
N ARG A 490 -16.73 33.94 -17.16
CA ARG A 490 -15.88 33.37 -16.13
C ARG A 490 -16.27 34.02 -14.81
N ALA A 491 -16.86 33.26 -13.90
CA ALA A 491 -16.73 33.58 -12.50
C ALA A 491 -15.23 33.78 -12.28
N LYS A 492 -14.83 34.92 -11.72
CA LYS A 492 -13.44 35.21 -11.40
C LYS A 492 -12.83 33.94 -10.83
N GLU A 493 -11.90 33.33 -11.55
CA GLU A 493 -11.00 32.36 -10.97
C GLU A 493 -10.46 33.02 -9.70
N SER A 494 -10.82 32.48 -8.56
CA SER A 494 -10.06 32.76 -7.36
C SER A 494 -8.65 32.30 -7.72
N LYS A 495 -7.74 33.21 -7.90
CA LYS A 495 -6.32 32.94 -8.07
C LYS A 495 -5.96 31.98 -6.92
N ILE A 496 -5.73 30.71 -7.26
CA ILE A 496 -4.97 29.81 -6.40
C ILE A 496 -3.69 30.58 -6.18
N GLY A 497 -3.44 30.96 -4.92
CA GLY A 497 -2.39 31.88 -4.56
C GLY A 497 -1.07 31.43 -5.15
N SER A 498 -0.54 32.27 -6.03
CA SER A 498 0.87 32.24 -6.41
C SER A 498 1.72 32.32 -5.14
N ALA A 499 2.78 31.54 -5.09
CA ALA A 499 3.82 31.58 -4.06
C ALA A 499 4.21 33.04 -3.74
N GLY A 500 3.72 33.57 -2.59
CA GLY A 500 3.94 34.96 -2.16
C GLY A 500 2.97 35.45 -1.09
N GLY A 501 1.95 34.72 -0.72
CA GLY A 501 1.02 35.06 0.38
C GLY A 501 1.55 34.58 1.74
N SER A 502 1.11 35.25 2.84
CA SER A 502 1.40 34.83 4.23
C SER A 502 0.77 33.50 4.63
N GLY A 503 -0.28 33.07 3.91
CA GLY A 503 -1.10 31.92 4.28
C GLY A 503 -0.48 30.57 3.91
N LEU A 504 -0.33 29.67 4.88
CA LEU A 504 -0.07 28.25 4.66
C LEU A 504 -1.41 27.55 4.38
N THR A 505 -1.57 27.02 3.17
CA THR A 505 -2.80 26.37 2.73
C THR A 505 -2.68 24.86 2.70
N SER A 506 -3.78 24.15 2.96
CA SER A 506 -3.82 22.70 2.78
C SER A 506 -3.69 22.33 1.30
N PRO A 507 -2.71 21.47 0.92
CA PRO A 507 -2.53 21.05 -0.47
C PRO A 507 -3.57 20.03 -0.94
N MET A 508 -4.27 19.39 0.00
CA MET A 508 -5.22 18.31 -0.25
C MET A 508 -6.34 18.32 0.80
N GLN A 509 -7.42 17.58 0.55
CA GLN A 509 -8.37 17.27 1.61
C GLN A 509 -7.73 16.24 2.57
N GLY A 510 -7.82 16.48 3.88
CA GLY A 510 -7.26 15.57 4.89
C GLY A 510 -7.70 15.94 6.29
N THR A 511 -7.43 15.06 7.25
CA THR A 511 -7.67 15.29 8.68
C THR A 511 -6.41 15.81 9.35
N VAL A 512 -6.50 16.84 10.17
CA VAL A 512 -5.39 17.35 10.96
C VAL A 512 -5.07 16.36 12.07
N VAL A 513 -3.91 15.69 11.99
CA VAL A 513 -3.48 14.71 13.01
C VAL A 513 -2.48 15.30 14.00
N LYS A 514 -1.81 16.38 13.61
CA LYS A 514 -0.86 17.08 14.48
C LYS A 514 -0.77 18.57 14.12
N VAL A 515 -0.74 19.41 15.14
CA VAL A 515 -0.33 20.81 15.07
C VAL A 515 0.96 20.94 15.87
N ALA A 516 2.04 21.36 15.22
CA ALA A 516 3.39 21.37 15.80
C ALA A 516 3.82 22.76 16.30
N VAL A 517 2.98 23.78 16.11
CA VAL A 517 3.29 25.18 16.43
C VAL A 517 2.13 25.83 17.19
N GLU A 518 2.43 26.96 17.84
CA GLU A 518 1.44 27.79 18.54
C GLU A 518 1.37 29.18 17.88
N VAL A 519 0.25 29.89 18.11
CA VAL A 519 0.09 31.29 17.69
C VAL A 519 1.13 32.18 18.39
N GLY A 520 1.85 32.99 17.63
CA GLY A 520 2.94 33.84 18.12
C GLY A 520 4.32 33.17 18.09
N GLN A 521 4.41 31.88 17.74
CA GLN A 521 5.69 31.19 17.62
C GLN A 521 6.45 31.67 16.37
N VAL A 522 7.76 31.91 16.51
CA VAL A 522 8.67 32.19 15.41
C VAL A 522 9.12 30.86 14.81
N VAL A 523 9.07 30.75 13.48
CA VAL A 523 9.48 29.57 12.71
C VAL A 523 10.44 29.93 11.59
N GLU A 524 11.30 29.01 11.22
CA GLU A 524 12.17 29.13 10.04
C GLU A 524 11.56 28.40 8.84
N ALA A 525 11.93 28.81 7.63
CA ALA A 525 11.52 28.09 6.43
C ALA A 525 12.00 26.63 6.49
N GLY A 526 11.07 25.69 6.36
CA GLY A 526 11.33 24.25 6.51
C GLY A 526 10.85 23.65 7.83
N ASP A 527 10.52 24.44 8.85
CA ASP A 527 9.98 23.92 10.10
C ASP A 527 8.62 23.26 9.92
N LEU A 528 8.38 22.19 10.67
CA LEU A 528 7.10 21.48 10.67
C LEU A 528 6.02 22.33 11.34
N ILE A 529 4.93 22.59 10.62
CA ILE A 529 3.79 23.38 11.13
C ILE A 529 2.61 22.46 11.49
N ILE A 530 2.16 21.64 10.55
CA ILE A 530 0.97 20.79 10.69
C ILE A 530 1.24 19.45 9.99
N VAL A 531 0.63 18.38 10.50
CA VAL A 531 0.56 17.11 9.78
C VAL A 531 -0.89 16.82 9.44
N LEU A 532 -1.15 16.61 8.16
CA LEU A 532 -2.44 16.14 7.66
C LEU A 532 -2.37 14.65 7.38
N GLU A 533 -3.46 13.93 7.63
CA GLU A 533 -3.64 12.55 7.20
C GLU A 533 -4.74 12.48 6.15
N ALA A 534 -4.48 11.78 5.04
CA ALA A 534 -5.48 11.38 4.08
C ALA A 534 -5.11 10.01 3.52
N MET A 535 -6.11 9.14 3.35
CA MET A 535 -5.92 7.78 2.82
C MET A 535 -4.80 7.00 3.53
N LYS A 536 -4.71 7.12 4.87
CA LYS A 536 -3.67 6.52 5.74
C LYS A 536 -2.24 7.01 5.47
N MET A 537 -2.08 8.11 4.74
CA MET A 537 -0.78 8.74 4.52
C MET A 537 -0.71 10.06 5.30
N GLU A 538 0.34 10.21 6.10
CA GLU A 538 0.65 11.47 6.76
C GLU A 538 1.41 12.39 5.81
N GLN A 539 0.93 13.62 5.66
CA GLN A 539 1.58 14.68 4.89
C GLN A 539 2.00 15.81 5.83
N PRO A 540 3.31 15.95 6.10
CA PRO A 540 3.82 17.08 6.85
C PRO A 540 3.74 18.36 6.00
N LEU A 541 3.19 19.41 6.58
CA LEU A 541 3.22 20.76 6.04
C LEU A 541 4.27 21.57 6.77
N ILE A 542 5.23 22.07 6.01
CA ILE A 542 6.37 22.83 6.52
C ILE A 542 6.18 24.32 6.23
N ALA A 543 6.84 25.17 7.01
CA ALA A 543 6.87 26.59 6.80
C ALA A 543 7.49 26.91 5.42
N HIS A 544 6.75 27.59 4.57
CA HIS A 544 7.22 28.00 3.24
C HIS A 544 8.12 29.24 3.29
N ARG A 545 8.17 29.91 4.45
CA ARG A 545 8.99 31.09 4.75
C ARG A 545 9.26 31.19 6.26
N SER A 546 10.30 31.91 6.65
CA SER A 546 10.54 32.28 8.05
C SER A 546 9.58 33.40 8.46
N GLY A 547 9.15 33.43 9.74
CA GLY A 547 8.23 34.44 10.27
C GLY A 547 7.53 33.99 11.54
N THR A 548 6.52 34.75 11.95
CA THR A 548 5.69 34.47 13.13
C THR A 548 4.36 33.87 12.72
N ILE A 549 3.95 32.79 13.40
CA ILE A 549 2.66 32.12 13.19
C ILE A 549 1.52 32.99 13.72
N THR A 550 0.56 33.27 12.86
CA THR A 550 -0.68 33.97 13.19
C THR A 550 -1.87 33.25 12.56
N ASN A 551 -3.08 33.58 12.99
CA ASN A 551 -4.33 33.04 12.42
C ASN A 551 -4.31 31.51 12.27
N LEU A 552 -3.83 30.77 13.31
CA LEU A 552 -3.82 29.31 13.32
C LEU A 552 -5.25 28.78 13.50
N THR A 553 -5.84 28.26 12.42
CA THR A 553 -7.22 27.76 12.36
C THR A 553 -7.31 26.23 12.41
N ALA A 554 -6.19 25.54 12.22
CA ALA A 554 -6.16 24.09 12.20
C ALA A 554 -6.40 23.47 13.58
N VAL A 555 -7.38 22.57 13.71
CA VAL A 555 -7.72 21.85 14.94
C VAL A 555 -7.50 20.36 14.73
N ILE A 556 -6.82 19.70 15.67
CA ILE A 556 -6.56 18.24 15.61
C ILE A 556 -7.90 17.48 15.58
N GLY A 557 -8.03 16.55 14.63
CA GLY A 557 -9.22 15.75 14.41
C GLY A 557 -10.22 16.37 13.41
N GLU A 558 -10.04 17.62 12.99
CA GLU A 558 -10.88 18.24 11.97
C GLU A 558 -10.41 17.90 10.54
N THR A 559 -11.39 17.73 9.64
CA THR A 559 -11.11 17.54 8.22
C THR A 559 -11.12 18.88 7.50
N VAL A 560 -10.05 19.17 6.77
CA VAL A 560 -9.87 20.39 5.99
C VAL A 560 -9.91 20.07 4.49
N ALA A 561 -10.48 20.99 3.71
CA ALA A 561 -10.50 20.86 2.25
C ALA A 561 -9.18 21.37 1.64
N SER A 562 -8.88 20.93 0.41
CA SER A 562 -7.76 21.50 -0.36
C SER A 562 -7.94 22.99 -0.57
N GLY A 563 -6.86 23.77 -0.36
CA GLY A 563 -6.89 25.24 -0.46
C GLY A 563 -7.36 25.97 0.80
N THR A 564 -7.78 25.27 1.86
CA THR A 564 -8.12 25.91 3.15
C THR A 564 -6.85 26.51 3.77
N VAL A 565 -6.91 27.78 4.19
CA VAL A 565 -5.83 28.43 4.95
C VAL A 565 -5.80 27.85 6.35
N LEU A 566 -4.63 27.34 6.77
CA LEU A 566 -4.43 26.67 8.06
C LEU A 566 -3.78 27.58 9.08
N CYS A 567 -2.87 28.43 8.66
CA CYS A 567 -2.28 29.53 9.43
C CYS A 567 -1.68 30.56 8.48
N ASP A 568 -1.35 31.75 9.02
CA ASP A 568 -0.54 32.74 8.35
C ASP A 568 0.87 32.78 8.95
N ILE A 569 1.90 32.99 8.11
CA ILE A 569 3.30 33.21 8.50
C ILE A 569 3.65 34.61 8.05
N ILE A 570 3.70 35.54 9.00
CA ILE A 570 4.00 36.97 8.73
C ILE A 570 5.45 37.29 9.11
N ASP A 571 6.04 38.27 8.46
CA ASP A 571 7.38 38.75 8.81
C ASP A 571 7.41 39.17 10.28
N ALA A 572 8.51 38.81 10.98
CA ALA A 572 8.68 39.07 12.41
C ALA A 572 8.90 40.56 12.70
#